data_991f993f2eb38c162e968b76603f7a97
#
_entry.id   991f993f2eb38c162e968b76603f7a97
#
_cell.length_a   1.000
_cell.length_b   1.000
_cell.length_c   1.000
_cell.angle_alpha   90.00
_cell.angle_beta   90.00
_cell.angle_gamma   90.00
#
_symmetry.space_group_name_H-M   'P 1'
#
loop_
_entity.id
_entity.type
_entity.pdbx_description
1 polymer ?
#
loop_
_entity_poly.entity_id
_entity_poly.type
_entity_poly.pdbx_seq_one_letter_code
_entity_poly.pdbx_strand_id
1 'polypeptide(L)'
;MSAASRRWVAADGAHLDVRGLKPPEPMVAILSMIDGGAEKTAFTVHLERDPVFLYPELVERGWIATPVDADPGEVRLRLERAR
;
A
#
# COMPACT_ATOMS: atom_id res chain seq x y z
N MET A 1 -21.49 6.02 4.85
CA MET A 1 -20.36 6.26 3.97
C MET A 1 -19.16 5.46 4.47
N SER A 2 -18.58 4.63 3.64
CA SER A 2 -17.42 3.87 4.04
C SER A 2 -16.20 4.78 4.14
N ALA A 3 -15.26 4.43 5.01
CA ALA A 3 -14.00 5.12 5.08
C ALA A 3 -13.30 4.99 3.73
N ALA A 4 -12.75 6.07 3.23
CA ALA A 4 -12.01 6.06 1.99
C ALA A 4 -10.51 6.04 2.28
N SER A 5 -9.75 5.38 1.40
CA SER A 5 -8.31 5.49 1.46
C SER A 5 -7.90 6.94 1.16
N ARG A 6 -6.78 7.37 1.76
CA ARG A 6 -6.27 8.71 1.54
C ARG A 6 -4.93 8.65 0.84
N ARG A 7 -4.73 9.53 -0.12
CA ARG A 7 -3.48 9.66 -0.87
C ARG A 7 -2.91 11.05 -0.68
N TRP A 8 -1.60 11.11 -0.55
CA TRP A 8 -0.88 12.39 -0.54
C TRP A 8 0.54 12.18 -1.06
N VAL A 9 1.22 13.28 -1.34
CA VAL A 9 2.61 13.26 -1.77
C VAL A 9 3.45 13.94 -0.69
N ALA A 10 4.52 13.28 -0.31
CA ALA A 10 5.48 13.81 0.67
C ALA A 10 6.86 13.88 0.02
N ALA A 11 7.86 14.28 0.79
CA ALA A 11 9.22 14.40 0.29
C ALA A 11 9.77 13.08 -0.25
N ASP A 12 9.32 11.95 0.31
CA ASP A 12 9.76 10.61 -0.10
C ASP A 12 8.84 9.97 -1.16
N GLY A 13 7.91 10.75 -1.73
CA GLY A 13 7.02 10.28 -2.77
C GLY A 13 5.58 10.12 -2.33
N ALA A 14 4.82 9.32 -3.08
CA ALA A 14 3.40 9.12 -2.83
C ALA A 14 3.17 8.22 -1.62
N HIS A 15 2.08 8.48 -0.93
CA HIS A 15 1.61 7.68 0.20
C HIS A 15 0.16 7.31 0.01
N LEU A 16 -0.22 6.14 0.50
CA LEU A 16 -1.60 5.66 0.52
C LEU A 16 -1.90 5.13 1.91
N ASP A 17 -2.90 5.70 2.57
CA ASP A 17 -3.32 5.26 3.90
C ASP A 17 -4.61 4.46 3.77
N VAL A 18 -4.53 3.18 4.12
CA VAL A 18 -5.69 2.28 4.07
C VAL A 18 -6.12 1.83 5.47
N ARG A 19 -5.60 2.50 6.51
CA ARG A 19 -6.04 2.21 7.88
C ARG A 19 -7.50 2.59 8.04
N GLY A 20 -8.21 1.80 8.84
CA GLY A 20 -9.64 2.00 9.04
C GLY A 20 -10.53 1.29 8.05
N LEU A 21 -9.96 0.79 6.96
CA LEU A 21 -10.73 -0.01 5.99
C LEU A 21 -10.82 -1.45 6.47
N LYS A 22 -11.94 -2.10 6.17
CA LYS A 22 -12.16 -3.50 6.51
C LYS A 22 -11.70 -4.40 5.35
N PRO A 23 -11.11 -5.57 5.65
CA PRO A 23 -10.76 -6.51 4.60
C PRO A 23 -11.99 -6.86 3.74
N PRO A 24 -11.82 -7.00 2.42
CA PRO A 24 -10.57 -6.93 1.67
C PRO A 24 -10.24 -5.53 1.13
N GLU A 25 -10.91 -4.49 1.59
CA GLU A 25 -10.78 -3.14 1.05
C GLU A 25 -9.35 -2.59 1.04
N PRO A 26 -8.52 -2.81 2.10
CA PRO A 26 -7.14 -2.33 2.04
C PRO A 26 -6.37 -2.89 0.84
N MET A 27 -6.50 -4.19 0.59
CA MET A 27 -5.82 -4.82 -0.54
C MET A 27 -6.37 -4.31 -1.86
N VAL A 28 -7.69 -4.17 -1.97
CA VAL A 28 -8.33 -3.67 -3.19
C VAL A 28 -7.82 -2.27 -3.52
N ALA A 29 -7.73 -1.39 -2.51
CA ALA A 29 -7.26 -0.02 -2.72
C ALA A 29 -5.81 0.00 -3.23
N ILE A 30 -4.94 -0.82 -2.64
CA ILE A 30 -3.54 -0.89 -3.04
C ILE A 30 -3.41 -1.43 -4.46
N LEU A 31 -4.07 -2.54 -4.76
CA LEU A 31 -3.98 -3.18 -6.08
C LEU A 31 -4.61 -2.31 -7.16
N SER A 32 -5.68 -1.60 -6.84
CA SER A 32 -6.29 -0.67 -7.80
C SER A 32 -5.32 0.44 -8.19
N MET A 33 -4.54 0.92 -7.25
CA MET A 33 -3.54 1.95 -7.50
C MET A 33 -2.44 1.44 -8.44
N ILE A 34 -2.02 0.20 -8.23
CA ILE A 34 -1.01 -0.46 -9.08
C ILE A 34 -1.58 -0.76 -10.47
N ASP A 35 -2.72 -1.43 -10.52
CA ASP A 35 -3.33 -1.88 -11.78
C ASP A 35 -3.83 -0.72 -12.63
N GLY A 36 -4.25 0.34 -11.99
CA GLY A 36 -4.71 1.54 -12.70
C GLY A 36 -3.58 2.36 -13.31
N GLY A 37 -2.34 2.04 -12.99
CA GLY A 37 -1.19 2.77 -13.49
C GLY A 37 -1.08 4.18 -12.94
N ALA A 38 -1.83 4.50 -11.89
CA ALA A 38 -1.79 5.82 -11.28
C ALA A 38 -0.43 6.12 -10.67
N GLU A 39 0.26 5.07 -10.23
CA GLU A 39 1.58 5.22 -9.66
C GLU A 39 2.52 4.26 -10.37
N LYS A 40 3.51 4.81 -11.06
CA LYS A 40 4.50 4.03 -11.81
C LYS A 40 5.79 3.86 -11.04
N THR A 41 5.96 4.64 -9.99
CA THR A 41 7.13 4.60 -9.13
C THR A 41 6.76 4.03 -7.78
N ALA A 42 7.73 3.95 -6.88
CA ALA A 42 7.49 3.44 -5.55
C ALA A 42 6.52 4.33 -4.78
N PHE A 43 5.74 3.73 -3.91
CA PHE A 43 4.88 4.47 -2.99
C PHE A 43 4.82 3.75 -1.65
N THR A 44 4.42 4.47 -0.61
CA THR A 44 4.37 3.94 0.75
C THR A 44 2.92 3.72 1.15
N VAL A 45 2.61 2.56 1.73
CA VAL A 45 1.27 2.26 2.24
C VAL A 45 1.29 2.19 3.75
N HIS A 46 0.24 2.70 4.37
CA HIS A 46 0.03 2.69 5.81
C HIS A 46 -1.12 1.75 6.14
N LEU A 47 -0.84 0.73 6.97
CA LEU A 47 -1.79 -0.32 7.31
C LEU A 47 -1.85 -0.49 8.82
N GLU A 48 -2.86 -1.22 9.28
CA GLU A 48 -3.01 -1.53 10.69
C GLU A 48 -2.38 -2.86 11.08
N ARG A 49 -2.18 -3.74 10.10
CA ARG A 49 -1.62 -5.07 10.33
C ARG A 49 -0.89 -5.55 9.08
N ASP A 50 -0.11 -6.60 9.26
CA ASP A 50 0.65 -7.20 8.17
C ASP A 50 -0.29 -7.74 7.09
N PRO A 51 -0.19 -7.25 5.84
CA PRO A 51 -1.12 -7.64 4.77
C PRO A 51 -0.69 -8.95 4.10
N VAL A 52 -0.87 -10.07 4.81
CA VAL A 52 -0.36 -11.38 4.38
C VAL A 52 -0.83 -11.76 2.98
N PHE A 53 -2.09 -11.46 2.65
CA PHE A 53 -2.66 -11.84 1.35
C PHE A 53 -2.25 -10.90 0.23
N LEU A 54 -1.66 -9.76 0.56
CA LEU A 54 -1.19 -8.81 -0.44
C LEU A 54 0.09 -9.28 -1.12
N TYR A 55 0.98 -9.94 -0.39
CA TYR A 55 2.30 -10.28 -0.91
C TYR A 55 2.27 -11.13 -2.18
N PRO A 56 1.47 -12.21 -2.25
CA PRO A 56 1.38 -12.98 -3.50
C PRO A 56 0.86 -12.16 -4.67
N GLU A 57 -0.07 -11.25 -4.41
CA GLU A 57 -0.63 -10.38 -5.45
C GLU A 57 0.41 -9.41 -5.99
N LEU A 58 1.27 -8.92 -5.12
CA LEU A 58 2.38 -8.04 -5.54
C LEU A 58 3.37 -8.81 -6.41
N VAL A 59 3.71 -10.03 -6.01
CA VAL A 59 4.64 -10.86 -6.78
C VAL A 59 4.12 -11.10 -8.19
N GLU A 60 2.83 -11.42 -8.32
CA GLU A 60 2.22 -11.64 -9.64
C GLU A 60 2.31 -10.41 -10.53
N ARG A 61 2.34 -9.23 -9.95
CA ARG A 61 2.39 -7.96 -10.68
C ARG A 61 3.80 -7.43 -10.86
N GLY A 62 4.79 -8.15 -10.35
CA GLY A 62 6.19 -7.73 -10.43
C GLY A 62 6.53 -6.61 -9.47
N TRP A 63 5.87 -6.58 -8.31
CA TRP A 63 6.13 -5.61 -7.25
C TRP A 63 6.67 -6.29 -6.01
N ILE A 64 7.40 -5.53 -5.21
CA ILE A 64 7.91 -5.98 -3.92
C ILE A 64 7.53 -5.00 -2.83
N ALA A 65 7.43 -5.51 -1.61
CA ALA A 65 7.13 -4.72 -0.43
C ALA A 65 8.30 -4.79 0.55
N THR A 66 8.72 -3.64 1.04
CA THR A 66 9.81 -3.55 2.02
C THR A 66 9.27 -2.83 3.26
N PRO A 67 9.36 -3.46 4.44
CA PRO A 67 8.96 -2.77 5.68
C PRO A 67 9.83 -1.55 5.94
N VAL A 68 9.20 -0.47 6.37
CA VAL A 68 9.89 0.75 6.78
C VAL A 68 9.42 1.14 8.17
N ASP A 69 10.12 2.09 8.79
CA ASP A 69 9.79 2.53 10.14
C ASP A 69 8.36 3.06 10.20
N ALA A 70 7.66 2.69 11.27
CA ALA A 70 6.27 3.07 11.48
C ALA A 70 6.03 3.37 12.95
N ASP A 71 4.95 4.10 13.22
CA ASP A 71 4.53 4.36 14.57
C ASP A 71 4.00 3.08 15.22
N PRO A 72 4.01 2.98 16.56
CA PRO A 72 3.43 1.82 17.24
C PRO A 72 1.99 1.57 16.81
N GLY A 73 1.66 0.31 16.51
CA GLY A 73 0.33 -0.08 16.07
C GLY A 73 0.08 0.12 14.58
N GLU A 74 1.09 0.54 13.85
CA GLU A 74 0.99 0.75 12.42
C GLU A 74 1.98 -0.15 11.68
N VAL A 75 1.60 -0.62 10.49
CA VAL A 75 2.51 -1.28 9.55
C VAL A 75 2.70 -0.35 8.38
N ARG A 76 3.93 -0.10 8.00
CA ARG A 76 4.22 0.77 6.87
C ARG A 76 5.14 0.04 5.90
N LEU A 77 4.73 -0.03 4.65
CA LEU A 77 5.45 -0.75 3.61
C LEU A 77 5.74 0.17 2.44
N ARG A 78 6.96 0.09 1.95
CA ARG A 78 7.30 0.73 0.68
C ARG A 78 7.11 -0.30 -0.42
N LEU A 79 6.27 0.04 -1.39
CA LEU A 79 5.97 -0.82 -2.53
C LEU A 79 6.67 -0.27 -3.75
N GLU A 80 7.36 -1.14 -4.50
CA GLU A 80 8.05 -0.73 -5.71
C GLU A 80 8.13 -1.88 -6.69
N ARG A 81 8.37 -1.57 -7.96
CA ARG A 81 8.52 -2.60 -8.97
C ARG A 81 9.79 -3.40 -8.72
N ALA A 82 9.68 -4.72 -8.83
CA ALA A 82 10.84 -5.60 -8.82
C ALA A 82 11.63 -5.41 -10.11
N ARG A 83 12.92 -5.60 -10.03
CA ARG A 83 13.79 -5.48 -11.20
C ARG A 83 14.08 -6.84 -11.80
#